data_1fe1c43cb97ed89a3cb9fbeb778506e6
#
_entry.id   1fe1c43cb97ed89a3cb9fbeb778506e6
#
_cell.length_a   1.000
_cell.length_b   1.000
_cell.length_c   1.000
_cell.angle_alpha   90.00
_cell.angle_beta   90.00
_cell.angle_gamma   90.00
#
_symmetry.space_group_name_H-M   'P 1'
#
loop_
_entity.id
_entity.type
_entity.pdbx_description
1 polymer ?
#
loop_
_entity_poly.entity_id
_entity_poly.type
_entity_poly.pdbx_seq_one_letter_code
_entity_poly.pdbx_strand_id
1 'polypeptide(L)'
;VVSTAAGAVGSCVGQIAGIVGCRTVGIAGGAEKVRLCREAYGFDAAIDYKAGDLDARLAEACPGGVDVYFDNTSGAISDAVLRHLNVGGRVVICGTASMASWEPWPQGPRVERHLLVKRARMQGFVIFDYASRYGEALAALAHWVRGGLVRYREEILDGLEHAPGAIAGLYRGENLGRRLIRIAPEAT
;
A
#
# COMPACT_ATOMS: atom_id res chain seq x y z
N VAL A 1 6.82 5.51 3.58
CA VAL A 1 6.05 4.38 4.12
C VAL A 1 4.91 4.06 3.18
N VAL A 2 4.58 2.77 3.01
CA VAL A 2 3.47 2.30 2.17
C VAL A 2 2.66 1.27 2.96
N SER A 3 1.35 1.48 3.12
CA SER A 3 0.45 0.46 3.67
C SER A 3 -0.02 -0.52 2.58
N THR A 4 -0.42 -1.73 2.97
CA THR A 4 -0.74 -2.85 2.06
C THR A 4 0.42 -3.14 1.08
N ALA A 5 1.64 -3.08 1.58
CA ALA A 5 2.87 -3.09 0.78
C ALA A 5 3.08 -4.37 -0.06
N ALA A 6 2.46 -5.49 0.30
CA ALA A 6 2.49 -6.73 -0.46
C ALA A 6 1.34 -6.87 -1.48
N GLY A 7 0.41 -5.91 -1.51
CA GLY A 7 -0.70 -5.88 -2.47
C GLY A 7 -0.30 -5.31 -3.83
N ALA A 8 -1.22 -5.37 -4.81
CA ALA A 8 -0.97 -4.95 -6.17
C ALA A 8 -0.48 -3.49 -6.29
N VAL A 9 -1.14 -2.57 -5.60
CA VAL A 9 -0.79 -1.14 -5.62
C VAL A 9 0.43 -0.88 -4.74
N GLY A 10 0.40 -1.33 -3.47
CA GLY A 10 1.45 -1.02 -2.50
C GLY A 10 2.83 -1.54 -2.91
N SER A 11 2.91 -2.74 -3.51
CA SER A 11 4.17 -3.28 -4.00
C SER A 11 4.77 -2.45 -5.13
N CYS A 12 3.93 -1.99 -6.04
CA CYS A 12 4.34 -1.12 -7.15
C CYS A 12 4.84 0.23 -6.63
N VAL A 13 4.08 0.87 -5.73
CA VAL A 13 4.43 2.17 -5.14
C VAL A 13 5.76 2.11 -4.40
N GLY A 14 6.00 1.06 -3.59
CA GLY A 14 7.26 0.94 -2.86
C GLY A 14 8.46 0.75 -3.78
N GLN A 15 8.33 -0.07 -4.82
CA GLN A 15 9.39 -0.27 -5.81
C GLN A 15 9.67 1.02 -6.59
N ILE A 16 8.65 1.74 -7.04
CA ILE A 16 8.82 3.04 -7.72
C ILE A 16 9.51 4.03 -6.79
N ALA A 17 9.12 4.09 -5.51
CA ALA A 17 9.78 4.96 -4.53
C ALA A 17 11.27 4.60 -4.38
N GLY A 18 11.62 3.32 -4.36
CA GLY A 18 13.02 2.87 -4.37
C GLY A 18 13.77 3.29 -5.65
N ILE A 19 13.15 3.14 -6.83
CA ILE A 19 13.75 3.57 -8.12
C ILE A 19 14.09 5.06 -8.12
N VAL A 20 13.27 5.89 -7.51
CA VAL A 20 13.51 7.35 -7.41
C VAL A 20 14.37 7.74 -6.19
N GLY A 21 14.98 6.78 -5.52
CA GLY A 21 15.96 7.01 -4.44
C GLY A 21 15.38 7.21 -3.05
N CYS A 22 14.10 6.89 -2.82
CA CYS A 22 13.54 6.93 -1.47
C CYS A 22 13.95 5.68 -0.67
N ARG A 23 14.18 5.85 0.62
CA ARG A 23 14.15 4.73 1.56
C ARG A 23 12.71 4.27 1.76
N THR A 24 12.46 2.98 1.63
CA THR A 24 11.12 2.42 1.57
C THR A 24 10.82 1.50 2.76
N VAL A 25 9.68 1.74 3.42
CA VAL A 25 9.20 0.90 4.51
C VAL A 25 7.78 0.42 4.18
N GLY A 26 7.60 -0.89 4.10
CA GLY A 26 6.32 -1.52 3.81
C GLY A 26 5.59 -1.93 5.08
N ILE A 27 4.28 -1.69 5.15
CA ILE A 27 3.41 -2.26 6.20
C ILE A 27 2.53 -3.32 5.54
N ALA A 28 2.60 -4.55 6.06
CA ALA A 28 1.86 -5.70 5.54
C ALA A 28 1.38 -6.59 6.70
N GLY A 29 0.46 -7.51 6.46
CA GLY A 29 -0.06 -8.41 7.49
C GLY A 29 0.45 -9.83 7.32
N GLY A 30 1.24 -10.30 8.29
CA GLY A 30 1.81 -11.64 8.35
C GLY A 30 3.23 -11.74 7.79
N ALA A 31 3.99 -12.67 8.35
CA ALA A 31 5.42 -12.85 8.07
C ALA A 31 5.72 -13.12 6.58
N GLU A 32 4.87 -13.85 5.89
CA GLU A 32 5.04 -14.13 4.45
C GLU A 32 5.02 -12.84 3.61
N LYS A 33 4.06 -11.95 3.88
CA LYS A 33 3.95 -10.67 3.18
C LYS A 33 5.12 -9.73 3.49
N VAL A 34 5.57 -9.71 4.73
CA VAL A 34 6.77 -8.95 5.13
C VAL A 34 7.99 -9.47 4.40
N ARG A 35 8.18 -10.79 4.33
CA ARG A 35 9.27 -11.40 3.56
C ARG A 35 9.19 -11.04 2.08
N LEU A 36 8.00 -11.12 1.48
CA LEU A 36 7.77 -10.76 0.08
C LEU A 36 8.16 -9.31 -0.21
N CYS A 37 7.79 -8.37 0.68
CA CYS A 37 8.17 -6.97 0.53
C CYS A 37 9.70 -6.80 0.49
N ARG A 38 10.44 -7.48 1.38
CA ARG A 38 11.89 -7.34 1.46
C ARG A 38 12.63 -8.08 0.36
N GLU A 39 12.33 -9.36 0.16
CA GLU A 39 13.11 -10.24 -0.70
C GLU A 39 12.74 -10.12 -2.19
N ALA A 40 11.45 -9.93 -2.49
CA ALA A 40 11.00 -9.85 -3.88
C ALA A 40 10.85 -8.42 -4.39
N TYR A 41 10.38 -7.50 -3.55
CA TYR A 41 10.08 -6.12 -3.95
C TYR A 41 11.15 -5.12 -3.51
N GLY A 42 12.17 -5.54 -2.77
CA GLY A 42 13.33 -4.72 -2.44
C GLY A 42 13.04 -3.55 -1.49
N PHE A 43 12.01 -3.65 -0.63
CA PHE A 43 11.82 -2.67 0.43
C PHE A 43 12.99 -2.71 1.42
N ASP A 44 13.49 -1.58 1.86
CA ASP A 44 14.56 -1.47 2.86
C ASP A 44 14.14 -2.06 4.22
N ALA A 45 12.87 -1.87 4.59
CA ALA A 45 12.27 -2.51 5.77
C ALA A 45 10.80 -2.88 5.51
N ALA A 46 10.29 -3.84 6.28
CA ALA A 46 8.87 -4.18 6.24
C ALA A 46 8.38 -4.57 7.64
N ILE A 47 7.18 -4.14 7.98
CA ILE A 47 6.55 -4.28 9.30
C ILE A 47 5.32 -5.17 9.18
N ASP A 48 5.23 -6.19 10.04
CA ASP A 48 3.99 -6.93 10.25
C ASP A 48 3.12 -6.19 11.26
N TYR A 49 2.05 -5.55 10.80
CA TYR A 49 1.14 -4.82 11.69
C TYR A 49 0.33 -5.73 12.62
N LYS A 50 0.31 -7.05 12.36
CA LYS A 50 -0.37 -8.05 13.20
C LYS A 50 0.52 -8.59 14.33
N ALA A 51 1.81 -8.33 14.30
CA ALA A 51 2.80 -8.96 15.20
C ALA A 51 3.22 -8.05 16.37
N GLY A 52 2.29 -7.30 16.97
CA GLY A 52 2.53 -6.52 18.18
C GLY A 52 2.41 -5.00 17.96
N ASP A 53 3.17 -4.22 18.75
CA ASP A 53 3.08 -2.77 18.76
C ASP A 53 3.59 -2.14 17.44
N LEU A 54 2.65 -1.69 16.64
CA LEU A 54 2.97 -1.05 15.35
C LEU A 54 3.73 0.27 15.53
N ASP A 55 3.44 1.03 16.58
CA ASP A 55 4.08 2.31 16.84
C ASP A 55 5.57 2.14 17.16
N ALA A 56 5.90 1.21 18.04
CA ALA A 56 7.30 0.86 18.35
C ALA A 56 8.06 0.37 17.11
N ARG A 57 7.42 -0.47 16.29
CA ARG A 57 8.01 -0.98 15.04
C ARG A 57 8.21 0.12 13.99
N LEU A 58 7.31 1.09 13.93
CA LEU A 58 7.48 2.27 13.07
C LEU A 58 8.65 3.13 13.54
N ALA A 59 8.81 3.36 14.85
CA ALA A 59 9.95 4.07 15.40
C ALA A 59 11.28 3.39 15.04
N GLU A 60 11.36 2.07 15.13
CA GLU A 60 12.53 1.28 14.76
C GLU A 60 12.79 1.33 13.24
N ALA A 61 11.76 1.09 12.43
CA ALA A 61 11.89 1.04 10.98
C ALA A 61 12.09 2.42 10.33
N CYS A 62 11.64 3.49 10.98
CA CYS A 62 11.71 4.87 10.50
C CYS A 62 12.41 5.79 11.52
N PRO A 63 13.69 5.55 11.86
CA PRO A 63 14.38 6.34 12.88
C PRO A 63 14.50 7.83 12.53
N GLY A 64 14.46 8.18 11.25
CA GLY A 64 14.43 9.56 10.74
C GLY A 64 13.00 10.11 10.54
N GLY A 65 11.97 9.39 10.97
CA GLY A 65 10.57 9.77 10.74
C GLY A 65 10.07 9.43 9.32
N VAL A 66 8.89 9.95 9.00
CA VAL A 66 8.18 9.64 7.75
C VAL A 66 7.95 10.92 6.95
N ASP A 67 8.55 11.03 5.76
CA ASP A 67 8.37 12.18 4.87
C ASP A 67 7.17 11.99 3.94
N VAL A 68 6.93 10.75 3.50
CA VAL A 68 5.82 10.39 2.62
C VAL A 68 5.14 9.12 3.10
N TYR A 69 3.84 9.19 3.27
CA TYR A 69 3.01 8.02 3.52
C TYR A 69 2.01 7.81 2.39
N PHE A 70 2.12 6.67 1.71
CA PHE A 70 1.14 6.23 0.72
C PHE A 70 0.14 5.29 1.40
N ASP A 71 -1.07 5.78 1.58
CA ASP A 71 -2.11 5.15 2.38
C ASP A 71 -3.12 4.42 1.51
N ASN A 72 -3.13 3.08 1.62
CA ASN A 72 -4.13 2.21 1.02
C ASN A 72 -5.20 1.73 2.01
N THR A 73 -5.02 2.02 3.31
CA THR A 73 -5.81 1.38 4.37
C THR A 73 -6.66 2.32 5.17
N SER A 74 -6.16 3.50 5.52
CA SER A 74 -6.73 4.35 6.57
C SER A 74 -6.80 3.66 7.94
N GLY A 75 -7.60 4.18 8.89
CA GLY A 75 -7.83 3.57 10.21
C GLY A 75 -6.57 3.46 11.06
N ALA A 76 -6.50 2.44 11.91
CA ALA A 76 -5.46 2.27 12.94
C ALA A 76 -4.02 2.28 12.41
N ILE A 77 -3.80 1.80 11.19
CA ILE A 77 -2.46 1.84 10.55
C ILE A 77 -2.08 3.29 10.25
N SER A 78 -2.99 4.06 9.66
CA SER A 78 -2.76 5.48 9.39
C SER A 78 -2.56 6.28 10.66
N ASP A 79 -3.37 6.01 11.69
CA ASP A 79 -3.26 6.67 12.99
C ASP A 79 -1.86 6.45 13.61
N ALA A 80 -1.29 5.27 13.44
CA ALA A 80 0.08 4.99 13.87
C ALA A 80 1.11 5.78 13.05
N VAL A 81 1.04 5.73 11.71
CA VAL A 81 1.99 6.39 10.83
C VAL A 81 2.00 7.91 11.00
N LEU A 82 0.82 8.52 11.21
CA LEU A 82 0.69 9.97 11.40
C LEU A 82 1.48 10.52 12.60
N ARG A 83 1.70 9.70 13.64
CA ARG A 83 2.53 10.08 14.79
C ARG A 83 4.00 10.25 14.44
N HIS A 84 4.46 9.53 13.43
CA HIS A 84 5.86 9.52 12.97
C HIS A 84 6.16 10.49 11.81
N LEU A 85 5.16 11.27 11.34
CA LEU A 85 5.38 12.23 10.26
C LEU A 85 6.46 13.26 10.60
N ASN A 86 7.31 13.54 9.65
CA ASN A 86 8.22 14.66 9.69
C ASN A 86 7.50 16.00 9.42
N VAL A 87 8.19 17.08 9.74
CA VAL A 87 7.74 18.42 9.37
C VAL A 87 7.70 18.54 7.85
N GLY A 88 6.57 18.98 7.31
CA GLY A 88 6.32 19.02 5.87
C GLY A 88 5.95 17.68 5.24
N GLY A 89 5.72 16.64 6.06
CA GLY A 89 5.34 15.31 5.59
C GLY A 89 4.09 15.31 4.72
N ARG A 90 3.99 14.32 3.86
CA ARG A 90 2.89 14.18 2.88
C ARG A 90 2.21 12.84 3.04
N VAL A 91 0.88 12.87 3.14
CA VAL A 91 0.03 11.68 3.15
C VAL A 91 -0.80 11.65 1.88
N VAL A 92 -0.66 10.59 1.11
CA VAL A 92 -1.40 10.36 -0.13
C VAL A 92 -2.42 9.25 0.13
N ILE A 93 -3.71 9.59 0.18
CA ILE A 93 -4.78 8.63 0.44
C ILE A 93 -5.24 8.04 -0.89
N CYS A 94 -4.90 6.77 -1.08
CA CYS A 94 -5.29 5.96 -2.24
C CYS A 94 -6.50 5.08 -1.95
N GLY A 95 -6.68 4.68 -0.69
CA GLY A 95 -7.78 3.80 -0.32
C GLY A 95 -8.05 3.75 1.17
N THR A 96 -9.16 3.14 1.51
CA THR A 96 -9.69 3.01 2.88
C THR A 96 -9.99 1.56 3.21
N ALA A 97 -9.11 0.63 2.84
CA ALA A 97 -9.36 -0.82 2.88
C ALA A 97 -9.64 -1.36 4.30
N SER A 98 -9.17 -0.69 5.35
CA SER A 98 -9.49 -1.07 6.74
C SER A 98 -10.86 -0.59 7.21
N MET A 99 -11.52 0.27 6.44
CA MET A 99 -12.84 0.83 6.75
C MET A 99 -13.86 0.29 5.74
N ALA A 100 -14.10 -1.02 5.79
CA ALA A 100 -14.99 -1.72 4.85
C ALA A 100 -16.46 -1.34 5.01
N SER A 101 -16.87 -0.79 6.17
CA SER A 101 -18.23 -0.32 6.44
C SER A 101 -18.21 1.12 6.91
N TRP A 102 -19.24 1.87 6.51
CA TRP A 102 -19.50 3.24 6.93
C TRP A 102 -20.71 3.34 7.85
N GLU A 103 -21.27 2.19 8.23
CA GLU A 103 -22.33 2.07 9.22
C GLU A 103 -21.97 1.03 10.28
N PRO A 104 -21.72 1.44 11.56
CA PRO A 104 -21.69 2.85 12.02
C PRO A 104 -20.52 3.63 11.39
N TRP A 105 -20.65 4.96 11.38
CA TRP A 105 -19.59 5.84 10.87
C TRP A 105 -18.25 5.56 11.56
N PRO A 106 -17.15 5.36 10.83
CA PRO A 106 -15.84 5.06 11.42
C PRO A 106 -15.39 6.15 12.39
N GLN A 107 -14.84 5.75 13.52
CA GLN A 107 -14.29 6.66 14.53
C GLN A 107 -12.79 6.41 14.70
N GLY A 108 -12.06 7.49 15.04
CA GLY A 108 -10.62 7.44 15.24
C GLY A 108 -10.07 8.75 15.80
N PRO A 109 -8.77 8.81 16.05
CA PRO A 109 -8.09 10.04 16.45
C PRO A 109 -8.29 11.15 15.44
N ARG A 110 -8.30 12.39 15.93
CA ARG A 110 -8.40 13.58 15.08
C ARG A 110 -7.04 13.87 14.44
N VAL A 111 -7.03 13.92 13.12
CA VAL A 111 -5.80 14.06 12.33
C VAL A 111 -5.27 15.49 12.29
N GLU A 112 -6.13 16.48 12.54
CA GLU A 112 -5.83 17.91 12.39
C GLU A 112 -4.65 18.36 13.25
N ARG A 113 -4.49 17.77 14.46
CA ARG A 113 -3.35 18.07 15.32
C ARG A 113 -2.02 17.67 14.68
N HIS A 114 -1.96 16.50 14.06
CA HIS A 114 -0.75 16.02 13.35
C HIS A 114 -0.43 16.94 12.18
N LEU A 115 -1.42 17.28 11.38
CA LEU A 115 -1.26 18.16 10.22
C LEU A 115 -0.76 19.54 10.63
N LEU A 116 -1.36 20.14 11.67
CA LEU A 116 -0.97 21.45 12.16
C LEU A 116 0.47 21.44 12.71
N VAL A 117 0.77 20.54 13.66
CA VAL A 117 2.07 20.52 14.35
C VAL A 117 3.21 20.18 13.38
N LYS A 118 2.97 19.29 12.44
CA LYS A 118 3.96 18.87 11.44
C LYS A 118 3.92 19.72 10.17
N ARG A 119 2.97 20.66 10.02
CA ARG A 119 2.74 21.44 8.79
C ARG A 119 2.66 20.50 7.56
N ALA A 120 2.08 19.30 7.81
CA ALA A 120 1.96 18.23 6.84
C ALA A 120 0.78 18.47 5.88
N ARG A 121 0.78 17.74 4.78
CA ARG A 121 -0.33 17.71 3.81
C ARG A 121 -0.91 16.32 3.76
N MET A 122 -2.25 16.25 3.70
CA MET A 122 -2.99 15.02 3.48
C MET A 122 -3.95 15.23 2.31
N GLN A 123 -3.87 14.37 1.29
CA GLN A 123 -4.66 14.52 0.08
C GLN A 123 -5.10 13.16 -0.46
N GLY A 124 -6.39 13.05 -0.73
CA GLY A 124 -6.96 11.94 -1.49
C GLY A 124 -6.85 12.17 -3.00
N PHE A 125 -6.90 11.10 -3.77
CA PHE A 125 -7.01 11.15 -5.23
C PHE A 125 -7.79 9.95 -5.75
N VAL A 126 -8.34 10.09 -6.93
CA VAL A 126 -8.86 8.95 -7.72
C VAL A 126 -8.12 8.88 -9.04
N ILE A 127 -7.87 7.67 -9.52
CA ILE A 127 -7.05 7.44 -10.72
C ILE A 127 -7.61 8.14 -11.96
N PHE A 128 -8.91 8.33 -12.04
CA PHE A 128 -9.58 8.97 -13.18
C PHE A 128 -9.19 10.44 -13.37
N ASP A 129 -8.80 11.14 -12.29
CA ASP A 129 -8.31 12.54 -12.38
C ASP A 129 -7.01 12.65 -13.18
N TYR A 130 -6.32 11.55 -13.38
CA TYR A 130 -5.04 11.46 -14.09
C TYR A 130 -5.14 10.78 -15.46
N ALA A 131 -6.35 10.64 -16.02
CA ALA A 131 -6.58 9.93 -17.28
C ALA A 131 -5.70 10.45 -18.43
N SER A 132 -5.46 11.76 -18.51
CA SER A 132 -4.57 12.38 -19.51
C SER A 132 -3.11 11.93 -19.42
N ARG A 133 -2.68 11.34 -18.28
CA ARG A 133 -1.31 10.88 -18.02
C ARG A 133 -1.15 9.36 -18.08
N TYR A 134 -2.21 8.61 -18.44
CA TYR A 134 -2.13 7.15 -18.48
C TYR A 134 -1.08 6.64 -19.46
N GLY A 135 -0.94 7.26 -20.62
CA GLY A 135 0.08 6.88 -21.59
C GLY A 135 1.51 7.00 -21.05
N GLU A 136 1.81 8.10 -20.35
CA GLU A 136 3.09 8.30 -19.66
C GLU A 136 3.34 7.23 -18.60
N ALA A 137 2.34 7.00 -17.75
CA ALA A 137 2.44 6.03 -16.66
C ALA A 137 2.63 4.60 -17.17
N LEU A 138 1.88 4.19 -18.20
CA LEU A 138 1.99 2.87 -18.82
C LEU A 138 3.35 2.66 -19.48
N ALA A 139 3.89 3.67 -20.16
CA ALA A 139 5.21 3.61 -20.76
C ALA A 139 6.31 3.43 -19.70
N ALA A 140 6.25 4.18 -18.59
CA ALA A 140 7.19 4.08 -17.50
C ALA A 140 7.11 2.71 -16.82
N LEU A 141 5.90 2.23 -16.48
CA LEU A 141 5.69 0.91 -15.89
C LEU A 141 6.19 -0.22 -16.80
N ALA A 142 5.88 -0.16 -18.09
CA ALA A 142 6.35 -1.16 -19.05
C ALA A 142 7.89 -1.16 -19.16
N HIS A 143 8.54 -0.01 -19.10
CA HIS A 143 10.00 0.09 -19.05
C HIS A 143 10.56 -0.58 -17.80
N TRP A 144 10.05 -0.25 -16.63
CA TRP A 144 10.54 -0.80 -15.36
C TRP A 144 10.29 -2.31 -15.23
N VAL A 145 9.13 -2.79 -15.69
CA VAL A 145 8.80 -4.22 -15.67
C VAL A 145 9.73 -4.99 -16.63
N ARG A 146 9.91 -4.53 -17.87
CA ARG A 146 10.83 -5.17 -18.81
C ARG A 146 12.28 -5.16 -18.33
N GLY A 147 12.68 -4.09 -17.64
CA GLY A 147 14.01 -3.96 -17.02
C GLY A 147 14.18 -4.74 -15.72
N GLY A 148 13.15 -5.44 -15.22
CA GLY A 148 13.18 -6.17 -13.94
C GLY A 148 13.24 -5.27 -12.70
N LEU A 149 13.06 -3.96 -12.85
CA LEU A 149 13.08 -2.97 -11.77
C LEU A 149 11.77 -2.97 -10.97
N VAL A 150 10.65 -3.27 -11.61
CA VAL A 150 9.36 -3.49 -10.97
C VAL A 150 8.94 -4.94 -11.19
N ARG A 151 8.72 -5.64 -10.10
CA ARG A 151 8.21 -7.01 -10.08
C ARG A 151 6.79 -7.01 -9.58
N TYR A 152 5.96 -7.86 -10.13
CA TYR A 152 4.58 -8.04 -9.67
C TYR A 152 4.29 -9.52 -9.42
N ARG A 153 3.28 -9.77 -8.63
CA ARG A 153 2.77 -11.11 -8.36
C ARG A 153 1.28 -11.15 -8.62
N GLU A 154 0.86 -12.18 -9.31
CA GLU A 154 -0.54 -12.49 -9.59
C GLU A 154 -0.93 -13.77 -8.87
N GLU A 155 -2.12 -13.78 -8.31
CA GLU A 155 -2.79 -14.94 -7.75
C GLU A 155 -4.04 -15.18 -8.58
N ILE A 156 -4.04 -16.26 -9.37
CA ILE A 156 -5.10 -16.55 -10.31
C ILE A 156 -6.01 -17.63 -9.72
N LEU A 157 -7.30 -17.35 -9.62
CA LEU A 157 -8.33 -18.32 -9.25
C LEU A 157 -9.10 -18.68 -10.51
N ASP A 158 -9.32 -19.97 -10.75
CA ASP A 158 -10.01 -20.46 -11.94
C ASP A 158 -11.51 -20.63 -11.68
N GLY A 159 -12.34 -19.94 -12.46
CA GLY A 159 -13.79 -20.03 -12.41
C GLY A 159 -14.46 -18.81 -11.78
N LEU A 160 -15.52 -18.34 -12.40
CA LEU A 160 -16.30 -17.15 -11.96
C LEU A 160 -16.95 -17.35 -10.57
N GLU A 161 -17.21 -18.58 -10.18
CA GLU A 161 -17.77 -18.97 -8.88
C GLU A 161 -16.89 -18.52 -7.71
N HIS A 162 -15.60 -18.32 -7.92
CA HIS A 162 -14.68 -17.81 -6.90
C HIS A 162 -14.78 -16.30 -6.66
N ALA A 163 -15.42 -15.54 -7.55
CA ALA A 163 -15.43 -14.08 -7.49
C ALA A 163 -16.01 -13.50 -6.17
N PRO A 164 -17.15 -13.97 -5.63
CA PRO A 164 -17.67 -13.46 -4.36
C PRO A 164 -16.73 -13.70 -3.19
N GLY A 165 -16.16 -14.92 -3.08
CA GLY A 165 -15.21 -15.29 -2.05
C GLY A 165 -13.88 -14.53 -2.18
N ALA A 166 -13.43 -14.27 -3.41
CA ALA A 166 -12.21 -13.52 -3.69
C ALA A 166 -12.28 -12.08 -3.16
N ILE A 167 -13.40 -11.38 -3.35
CA ILE A 167 -13.62 -10.02 -2.81
C ILE A 167 -13.55 -10.05 -1.28
N ALA A 168 -14.29 -10.95 -0.64
CA ALA A 168 -14.25 -11.10 0.82
C ALA A 168 -12.83 -11.40 1.32
N GLY A 169 -12.08 -12.24 0.63
CA GLY A 169 -10.69 -12.56 0.93
C GLY A 169 -9.75 -11.36 0.83
N LEU A 170 -9.98 -10.42 -0.11
CA LEU A 170 -9.21 -9.17 -0.19
C LEU A 170 -9.34 -8.34 1.09
N TYR A 171 -10.57 -8.17 1.61
CA TYR A 171 -10.80 -7.43 2.87
C TYR A 171 -10.22 -8.14 4.10
N ARG A 172 -10.13 -9.47 4.10
CA ARG A 172 -9.42 -10.24 5.12
C ARG A 172 -7.89 -10.23 4.94
N GLY A 173 -7.41 -9.67 3.84
CA GLY A 173 -5.99 -9.59 3.52
C GLY A 173 -5.37 -10.96 3.19
N GLU A 174 -6.09 -11.84 2.54
CA GLU A 174 -5.62 -13.20 2.18
C GLU A 174 -4.76 -13.21 0.92
N ASN A 175 -4.96 -12.24 0.02
CA ASN A 175 -4.26 -12.18 -1.27
C ASN A 175 -2.76 -11.91 -1.14
N LEU A 176 -2.00 -12.46 -2.07
CA LEU A 176 -0.59 -12.15 -2.30
C LEU A 176 -0.44 -11.50 -3.69
N GLY A 177 -0.20 -10.18 -3.70
CA GLY A 177 -0.17 -9.42 -4.94
C GLY A 177 -1.56 -9.14 -5.52
N ARG A 178 -1.68 -9.20 -6.84
CA ARG A 178 -2.93 -8.99 -7.59
C ARG A 178 -3.73 -10.28 -7.65
N ARG A 179 -4.94 -10.30 -7.11
CA ARG A 179 -5.86 -11.43 -7.28
C ARG A 179 -6.68 -11.24 -8.56
N LEU A 180 -6.70 -12.27 -9.40
CA LEU A 180 -7.42 -12.34 -10.67
C LEU A 180 -8.36 -13.55 -10.69
N ILE A 181 -9.45 -13.44 -11.43
CA ILE A 181 -10.35 -14.56 -11.71
C ILE A 181 -10.22 -14.90 -13.19
N ARG A 182 -9.80 -16.12 -13.50
CA ARG A 182 -9.76 -16.61 -14.87
C ARG A 182 -11.12 -17.17 -15.22
N ILE A 183 -11.80 -16.52 -16.15
CA ILE A 183 -13.17 -16.91 -16.61
C ILE A 183 -13.18 -17.69 -17.91
N ALA A 184 -12.07 -17.69 -18.65
CA ALA A 184 -11.88 -18.43 -19.88
C ALA A 184 -10.39 -18.75 -20.07
N PRO A 185 -10.03 -19.77 -20.85
CA PRO A 185 -8.65 -19.98 -21.31
C PRO A 185 -8.11 -18.74 -22.03
N GLU A 186 -6.80 -18.50 -21.93
CA GLU A 186 -6.17 -17.45 -22.71
C GLU A 186 -6.37 -17.73 -24.22
N ALA A 187 -6.73 -16.69 -24.96
CA ALA A 187 -6.79 -16.78 -26.41
C ALA A 187 -5.36 -17.04 -26.94
N THR A 188 -5.20 -18.13 -27.67
CA THR A 188 -3.94 -18.48 -28.33
C THR A 188 -3.65 -17.57 -29.51
#